data_425de974b9482b4aaceb97c0ff469a43
#
_entry.id   425de974b9482b4aaceb97c0ff469a43
#
_cell.length_a   1.000
_cell.length_b   1.000
_cell.length_c   1.000
_cell.angle_alpha   90.00
_cell.angle_beta   90.00
_cell.angle_gamma   90.00
#
_symmetry.space_group_name_H-M   'P 1'
#
loop_
_entity.id
_entity.type
_entity.pdbx_description
1 polymer ?
#
loop_
_entity_poly.entity_id
_entity_poly.type
_entity_poly.pdbx_seq_one_letter_code
_entity_poly.pdbx_strand_id
1 'polypeptide(L)'
;MLTGLEAIIRLYYMKNTLRILFLTSVLMAALCSPAQGQKKMKNSDVANALKGYFTLAAEGSVPPDSEGFIRRWMLLDPISKPNSTNQVFTKKYTRDAIMQEYFPGQFTMMPNDGDRVKVEMEYQPPVDVSTSYSTYDPSKAPKMIKANLYWHALDSDHFFVKLFRFAAGLDRDRYGVIFWSVAVINCDEDIEDVRLSVGANCGGLWWLNGEEVLFLAGDRHMGVDSYVSKHVTLKKGKNVLRGATINGIGMSEFCARFIDDNGQPVTNYTVSCN
;
A
#
# COMPACT_ATOMS: atom_id res chain seq x y z
N MET A 1 -4.58 -29.68 -62.01
CA MET A 1 -3.27 -30.01 -61.46
C MET A 1 -2.62 -28.71 -61.06
N LEU A 2 -2.47 -28.47 -59.77
CA LEU A 2 -1.69 -27.31 -59.27
C LEU A 2 -0.24 -27.49 -59.68
N THR A 3 0.36 -26.48 -60.28
CA THR A 3 1.79 -26.52 -60.68
C THR A 3 2.66 -26.67 -59.44
N GLY A 4 3.80 -27.35 -59.55
CA GLY A 4 4.71 -27.59 -58.40
C GLY A 4 5.16 -26.31 -57.66
N LEU A 5 5.07 -25.17 -58.34
CA LEU A 5 5.42 -23.85 -57.77
C LEU A 5 4.34 -23.37 -56.78
N GLU A 6 3.06 -23.58 -57.06
CA GLU A 6 1.98 -23.19 -56.16
C GLU A 6 1.94 -24.05 -54.88
N ALA A 7 2.33 -25.33 -54.99
CA ALA A 7 2.46 -26.20 -53.81
C ALA A 7 3.60 -25.77 -52.90
N ILE A 8 4.75 -25.35 -53.48
CA ILE A 8 5.89 -24.84 -52.73
C ILE A 8 5.57 -23.51 -52.03
N ILE A 9 4.88 -22.61 -52.70
CA ILE A 9 4.45 -21.33 -52.14
C ILE A 9 3.47 -21.52 -50.99
N ARG A 10 2.48 -22.42 -51.11
CA ARG A 10 1.55 -22.78 -50.04
C ARG A 10 2.27 -23.39 -48.82
N LEU A 11 3.25 -24.28 -49.04
CA LEU A 11 4.03 -24.85 -47.94
C LEU A 11 4.88 -23.81 -47.20
N TYR A 12 5.44 -22.85 -47.94
CA TYR A 12 6.23 -21.77 -47.36
C TYR A 12 5.35 -20.82 -46.50
N TYR A 13 4.19 -20.43 -47.01
CA TYR A 13 3.23 -19.62 -46.25
C TYR A 13 2.68 -20.37 -45.03
N MET A 14 2.33 -21.63 -45.15
CA MET A 14 1.88 -22.43 -43.98
C MET A 14 2.95 -22.57 -42.92
N LYS A 15 4.23 -22.81 -43.27
CA LYS A 15 5.33 -22.90 -42.32
C LYS A 15 5.60 -21.56 -41.60
N ASN A 16 5.51 -20.45 -42.30
CA ASN A 16 5.70 -19.14 -41.71
C ASN A 16 4.50 -18.72 -40.86
N THR A 17 3.29 -19.02 -41.24
CA THR A 17 2.07 -18.76 -40.43
C THR A 17 2.08 -19.60 -39.16
N LEU A 18 2.51 -20.88 -39.21
CA LEU A 18 2.67 -21.71 -38.03
C LEU A 18 3.76 -21.20 -37.10
N ARG A 19 4.89 -20.68 -37.63
CA ARG A 19 5.96 -20.07 -36.84
C ARG A 19 5.52 -18.78 -36.16
N ILE A 20 4.73 -17.94 -36.85
CA ILE A 20 4.19 -16.71 -36.29
C ILE A 20 3.16 -17.05 -35.21
N LEU A 21 2.27 -18.01 -35.43
CA LEU A 21 1.30 -18.49 -34.43
C LEU A 21 1.98 -19.14 -33.22
N PHE A 22 3.09 -19.86 -33.40
CA PHE A 22 3.83 -20.46 -32.30
C PHE A 22 4.62 -19.40 -31.50
N LEU A 23 5.21 -18.41 -32.18
CA LEU A 23 5.88 -17.27 -31.52
C LEU A 23 4.89 -16.37 -30.76
N THR A 24 3.70 -16.13 -31.32
CA THR A 24 2.66 -15.34 -30.62
C THR A 24 2.04 -16.11 -29.46
N SER A 25 1.89 -17.44 -29.54
CA SER A 25 1.40 -18.25 -28.42
C SER A 25 2.42 -18.39 -27.30
N VAL A 26 3.71 -18.47 -27.61
CA VAL A 26 4.80 -18.47 -26.62
C VAL A 26 4.95 -17.09 -25.98
N LEU A 27 4.79 -16.00 -26.75
CA LEU A 27 4.81 -14.64 -26.20
C LEU A 27 3.56 -14.35 -25.33
N MET A 28 2.36 -14.82 -25.72
CA MET A 28 1.17 -14.72 -24.90
C MET A 28 1.23 -15.60 -23.64
N ALA A 29 1.87 -16.78 -23.71
CA ALA A 29 2.08 -17.62 -22.53
C ALA A 29 3.08 -17.00 -21.53
N ALA A 30 4.04 -16.22 -22.02
CA ALA A 30 4.97 -15.45 -21.18
C ALA A 30 4.31 -14.21 -20.52
N LEU A 31 3.21 -13.69 -21.09
CA LEU A 31 2.44 -12.57 -20.54
C LEU A 31 1.31 -13.01 -19.59
N CYS A 32 0.98 -14.32 -19.56
CA CYS A 32 0.02 -14.91 -18.64
C CYS A 32 0.72 -15.74 -17.56
N SER A 33 1.80 -15.26 -16.95
CA SER A 33 2.25 -15.85 -15.70
C SER A 33 1.12 -15.66 -14.68
N PRO A 34 0.53 -16.73 -14.12
CA PRO A 34 -0.31 -16.60 -12.94
C PRO A 34 0.57 -15.87 -11.90
N ALA A 35 -0.02 -14.98 -11.13
CA ALA A 35 0.68 -14.25 -10.08
C ALA A 35 1.53 -15.26 -9.28
N GLN A 36 2.78 -15.41 -9.67
CA GLN A 36 3.74 -16.24 -8.95
C GLN A 36 3.87 -15.56 -7.61
N GLY A 37 3.59 -16.31 -6.54
CA GLY A 37 3.63 -15.81 -5.18
C GLY A 37 4.89 -14.96 -5.00
N GLN A 38 4.69 -13.67 -4.75
CA GLN A 38 5.77 -12.69 -4.71
C GLN A 38 6.82 -13.19 -3.72
N LYS A 39 8.07 -13.28 -4.17
CA LYS A 39 9.17 -13.72 -3.32
C LYS A 39 9.59 -12.56 -2.42
N LYS A 40 9.86 -12.85 -1.15
CA LYS A 40 10.46 -11.86 -0.25
C LYS A 40 11.74 -11.30 -0.87
N MET A 41 11.82 -9.98 -1.00
CA MET A 41 13.06 -9.30 -1.38
C MET A 41 14.08 -9.39 -0.23
N LYS A 42 15.36 -9.39 -0.55
CA LYS A 42 16.41 -9.26 0.47
C LYS A 42 16.41 -7.82 1.00
N ASN A 43 16.77 -7.63 2.26
CA ASN A 43 16.81 -6.29 2.86
C ASN A 43 17.74 -5.34 2.10
N SER A 44 18.87 -5.83 1.56
CA SER A 44 19.76 -5.02 0.70
C SER A 44 19.07 -4.50 -0.56
N ASP A 45 18.22 -5.33 -1.16
CA ASP A 45 17.51 -4.96 -2.39
C ASP A 45 16.38 -3.98 -2.07
N VAL A 46 15.68 -4.18 -0.94
CA VAL A 46 14.68 -3.23 -0.42
C VAL A 46 15.34 -1.87 -0.14
N ALA A 47 16.47 -1.84 0.57
CA ALA A 47 17.19 -0.60 0.87
C ALA A 47 17.61 0.15 -0.39
N ASN A 48 18.11 -0.57 -1.40
CA ASN A 48 18.50 0.04 -2.68
C ASN A 48 17.29 0.57 -3.46
N ALA A 49 16.21 -0.20 -3.50
CA ALA A 49 15.01 0.14 -4.26
C ALA A 49 14.26 1.36 -3.67
N LEU A 50 14.33 1.53 -2.35
CA LEU A 50 13.63 2.59 -1.62
C LEU A 50 14.52 3.82 -1.30
N LYS A 51 15.78 3.80 -1.72
CA LYS A 51 16.75 4.86 -1.43
C LYS A 51 16.23 6.25 -1.80
N GLY A 52 16.38 7.20 -0.87
CA GLY A 52 15.94 8.59 -1.01
C GLY A 52 14.48 8.82 -0.61
N TYR A 53 13.78 7.76 -0.21
CA TYR A 53 12.43 7.85 0.35
C TYR A 53 12.30 7.12 1.69
N PHE A 54 13.05 6.02 1.85
CA PHE A 54 13.05 5.22 3.06
C PHE A 54 14.43 4.63 3.32
N THR A 55 14.72 4.43 4.59
CA THR A 55 15.80 3.59 5.08
C THR A 55 15.23 2.42 5.88
N LEU A 56 15.97 1.31 5.97
CA LEU A 56 15.57 0.20 6.84
C LEU A 56 15.61 0.68 8.30
N ALA A 57 14.54 0.44 9.03
CA ALA A 57 14.49 0.79 10.44
C ALA A 57 15.52 -0.03 11.23
N ALA A 58 16.34 0.65 12.02
CA ALA A 58 17.21 -0.01 12.98
C ALA A 58 16.40 -0.55 14.17
N GLU A 59 16.97 -1.52 14.88
CA GLU A 59 16.39 -2.01 16.12
C GLU A 59 16.21 -0.89 17.17
N GLY A 60 15.25 -1.07 18.06
CA GLY A 60 14.91 -0.12 19.10
C GLY A 60 13.88 0.92 18.70
N SER A 61 13.83 2.01 19.45
CA SER A 61 12.88 3.10 19.24
C SER A 61 13.59 4.42 18.95
N VAL A 62 12.89 5.30 18.21
CA VAL A 62 13.36 6.65 17.88
C VAL A 62 12.30 7.68 18.29
N PRO A 63 12.66 8.92 18.64
CA PRO A 63 11.68 9.97 18.86
C PRO A 63 10.96 10.30 17.52
N PRO A 64 9.77 10.93 17.56
CA PRO A 64 9.25 11.63 16.39
C PRO A 64 10.23 12.72 15.95
N ASP A 65 10.06 13.26 14.75
CA ASP A 65 10.92 14.37 14.33
C ASP A 65 10.61 15.68 15.11
N SER A 66 11.36 16.74 14.84
CA SER A 66 11.20 18.03 15.55
C SER A 66 9.83 18.66 15.40
N GLU A 67 9.10 18.32 14.35
CA GLU A 67 7.73 18.77 14.09
C GLU A 67 6.68 17.76 14.60
N GLY A 68 7.12 16.70 15.32
CA GLY A 68 6.30 15.66 15.90
C GLY A 68 5.87 14.55 14.91
N PHE A 69 6.31 14.56 13.66
CA PHE A 69 5.90 13.56 12.71
C PHE A 69 6.51 12.19 13.00
N ILE A 70 5.65 11.17 12.91
CA ILE A 70 6.05 9.77 13.05
C ILE A 70 6.69 9.33 11.73
N ARG A 71 7.97 8.98 11.79
CA ARG A 71 8.77 8.59 10.62
C ARG A 71 8.96 7.08 10.52
N ARG A 72 8.87 6.35 11.63
CA ARG A 72 9.08 4.90 11.72
C ARG A 72 7.79 4.13 11.61
N TRP A 73 7.75 3.20 10.64
CA TRP A 73 6.54 2.44 10.32
C TRP A 73 6.86 1.00 9.91
N MET A 74 5.99 0.08 10.31
CA MET A 74 5.80 -1.19 9.63
C MET A 74 4.84 -0.96 8.46
N LEU A 75 5.28 -1.17 7.24
CA LEU A 75 4.45 -1.05 6.03
C LEU A 75 4.25 -2.42 5.38
N LEU A 76 3.01 -2.78 5.07
CA LEU A 76 2.68 -3.99 4.32
C LEU A 76 2.76 -3.71 2.82
N ASP A 77 3.28 -4.66 2.04
CA ASP A 77 3.07 -4.68 0.58
C ASP A 77 1.60 -4.36 0.26
N PRO A 78 1.30 -3.53 -0.76
CA PRO A 78 -0.06 -3.10 -1.03
C PRO A 78 -0.99 -4.26 -1.39
N ILE A 79 -2.21 -4.22 -0.85
CA ILE A 79 -3.29 -5.15 -1.18
C ILE A 79 -4.02 -4.60 -2.40
N SER A 80 -4.09 -5.38 -3.48
CA SER A 80 -4.83 -4.98 -4.68
C SER A 80 -6.33 -4.87 -4.40
N LYS A 81 -6.87 -3.70 -4.66
CA LYS A 81 -8.30 -3.37 -4.56
C LYS A 81 -8.68 -2.43 -5.71
N PRO A 82 -8.77 -2.96 -6.94
CA PRO A 82 -9.11 -2.18 -8.12
C PRO A 82 -10.34 -1.33 -7.89
N ASN A 83 -10.27 -0.08 -8.27
CA ASN A 83 -11.34 0.88 -8.02
C ASN A 83 -11.29 2.03 -9.05
N SER A 84 -12.33 2.83 -9.07
CA SER A 84 -12.35 4.11 -9.79
C SER A 84 -12.13 5.26 -8.82
N THR A 85 -11.61 6.36 -9.34
CA THR A 85 -11.41 7.59 -8.56
C THR A 85 -12.70 8.02 -7.83
N ASN A 86 -13.85 7.95 -8.52
CA ASN A 86 -15.13 8.33 -7.91
C ASN A 86 -15.53 7.44 -6.73
N GLN A 87 -15.16 6.15 -6.73
CA GLN A 87 -15.49 5.23 -5.64
C GLN A 87 -14.70 5.53 -4.38
N VAL A 88 -13.37 5.77 -4.51
CA VAL A 88 -12.50 6.02 -3.33
C VAL A 88 -12.83 7.32 -2.61
N PHE A 89 -13.58 8.21 -3.24
CA PHE A 89 -14.06 9.44 -2.61
C PHE A 89 -15.33 9.25 -1.80
N THR A 90 -16.03 8.11 -1.92
CA THR A 90 -17.24 7.86 -1.15
C THR A 90 -16.90 7.24 0.22
N LYS A 91 -17.54 7.77 1.28
CA LYS A 91 -17.36 7.27 2.65
C LYS A 91 -17.65 5.77 2.74
N LYS A 92 -18.75 5.34 2.12
CA LYS A 92 -19.19 3.95 2.18
C LYS A 92 -18.15 3.02 1.54
N TYR A 93 -17.70 3.32 0.32
CA TYR A 93 -16.74 2.46 -0.37
C TYR A 93 -15.42 2.37 0.39
N THR A 94 -14.86 3.51 0.83
CA THR A 94 -13.61 3.55 1.58
C THR A 94 -13.69 2.69 2.84
N ARG A 95 -14.79 2.82 3.60
CA ARG A 95 -14.98 2.04 4.82
C ARG A 95 -15.14 0.56 4.53
N ASP A 96 -16.02 0.18 3.61
CA ASP A 96 -16.27 -1.22 3.28
C ASP A 96 -14.98 -1.90 2.75
N ALA A 97 -14.22 -1.22 1.91
CA ALA A 97 -12.97 -1.75 1.36
C ALA A 97 -11.90 -1.97 2.45
N ILE A 98 -11.73 -1.03 3.36
CA ILE A 98 -10.71 -1.14 4.42
C ILE A 98 -11.15 -2.14 5.51
N MET A 99 -12.45 -2.20 5.83
CA MET A 99 -12.97 -3.11 6.85
C MET A 99 -13.12 -4.56 6.37
N GLN A 100 -12.95 -4.83 5.08
CA GLN A 100 -12.86 -6.19 4.57
C GLN A 100 -11.62 -6.87 5.18
N GLU A 101 -11.77 -8.08 5.71
CA GLU A 101 -10.64 -8.87 6.20
C GLU A 101 -9.95 -9.57 5.02
N TYR A 102 -8.70 -9.20 4.74
CA TYR A 102 -7.88 -9.78 3.66
C TYR A 102 -6.97 -10.89 4.17
N PHE A 103 -6.61 -10.85 5.45
CA PHE A 103 -5.79 -11.86 6.12
C PHE A 103 -6.11 -11.92 7.62
N PRO A 104 -5.93 -13.08 8.26
CA PRO A 104 -6.19 -13.25 9.69
C PRO A 104 -5.35 -12.29 10.55
N GLY A 105 -5.98 -11.65 11.51
CA GLY A 105 -5.32 -10.73 12.42
C GLY A 105 -5.01 -9.35 11.86
N GLN A 106 -5.52 -9.01 10.69
CA GLN A 106 -5.32 -7.71 10.02
C GLN A 106 -5.46 -6.50 10.94
N PHE A 107 -6.42 -6.54 11.87
CA PHE A 107 -6.71 -5.44 12.80
C PHE A 107 -5.95 -5.50 14.12
N THR A 108 -5.28 -6.62 14.42
CA THR A 108 -4.71 -6.86 15.75
C THR A 108 -3.25 -7.27 15.76
N MET A 109 -2.73 -7.84 14.65
CA MET A 109 -1.36 -8.34 14.63
C MET A 109 -0.33 -7.23 14.84
N MET A 110 0.76 -7.60 15.52
CA MET A 110 1.97 -6.80 15.67
C MET A 110 3.03 -7.45 14.78
N PRO A 111 3.24 -6.92 13.56
CA PRO A 111 4.15 -7.57 12.62
C PRO A 111 5.61 -7.29 12.95
N ASN A 112 6.49 -8.22 12.56
CA ASN A 112 7.93 -8.02 12.51
C ASN A 112 8.39 -7.79 11.07
N ASP A 113 9.60 -7.27 10.90
CA ASP A 113 10.20 -7.10 9.58
C ASP A 113 10.30 -8.44 8.83
N GLY A 114 9.75 -8.45 7.63
CA GLY A 114 9.71 -9.62 6.79
C GLY A 114 8.64 -10.66 7.13
N ASP A 115 7.77 -10.40 8.08
CA ASP A 115 6.59 -11.24 8.31
C ASP A 115 5.74 -11.32 7.04
N ARG A 116 5.29 -12.55 6.75
CA ARG A 116 4.50 -12.85 5.57
C ARG A 116 3.04 -13.07 5.92
N VAL A 117 2.17 -12.41 5.20
CA VAL A 117 0.73 -12.70 5.21
C VAL A 117 0.28 -13.28 3.87
N LYS A 118 -0.64 -14.25 3.93
CA LYS A 118 -1.32 -14.79 2.76
C LYS A 118 -2.63 -14.06 2.61
N VAL A 119 -2.81 -13.38 1.48
CA VAL A 119 -4.02 -12.63 1.19
C VAL A 119 -4.77 -13.24 0.01
N GLU A 120 -6.09 -13.09 0.03
CA GLU A 120 -6.92 -13.25 -1.14
C GLU A 120 -7.43 -11.88 -1.55
N MET A 121 -7.04 -11.44 -2.75
CA MET A 121 -7.31 -10.09 -3.22
C MET A 121 -7.76 -10.08 -4.67
N GLU A 122 -8.32 -8.98 -5.13
CA GLU A 122 -8.74 -8.81 -6.51
C GLU A 122 -7.52 -8.67 -7.43
N TYR A 123 -7.55 -9.38 -8.56
CA TYR A 123 -6.54 -9.18 -9.61
C TYR A 123 -6.72 -7.83 -10.28
N GLN A 124 -5.64 -7.08 -10.41
CA GLN A 124 -5.59 -5.87 -11.18
C GLN A 124 -4.69 -6.05 -12.40
N PRO A 125 -5.19 -5.80 -13.63
CA PRO A 125 -4.30 -5.72 -14.78
C PRO A 125 -3.38 -4.51 -14.63
N PRO A 126 -2.19 -4.51 -15.26
CA PRO A 126 -1.31 -3.35 -15.26
C PRO A 126 -2.05 -2.09 -15.71
N VAL A 127 -1.94 -1.02 -14.93
CA VAL A 127 -2.57 0.27 -15.24
C VAL A 127 -1.74 0.99 -16.29
N ASP A 128 -2.34 1.36 -17.41
CA ASP A 128 -1.71 2.24 -18.38
C ASP A 128 -1.75 3.69 -17.87
N VAL A 129 -0.66 4.13 -17.29
CA VAL A 129 -0.53 5.48 -16.77
C VAL A 129 -0.56 6.58 -17.84
N SER A 130 -0.34 6.23 -19.10
CA SER A 130 -0.38 7.20 -20.21
C SER A 130 -1.80 7.69 -20.50
N THR A 131 -2.80 6.88 -20.18
CA THR A 131 -4.22 7.20 -20.39
C THR A 131 -4.88 7.85 -19.18
N SER A 132 -4.24 7.88 -18.02
CA SER A 132 -4.79 8.37 -16.75
C SER A 132 -6.10 7.71 -16.31
N TYR A 133 -6.47 6.59 -16.91
CA TYR A 133 -7.71 5.88 -16.61
C TYR A 133 -7.43 4.50 -16.00
N SER A 134 -8.23 4.17 -14.98
CA SER A 134 -8.29 2.81 -14.45
C SER A 134 -8.94 1.90 -15.50
N THR A 135 -8.39 0.71 -15.69
CA THR A 135 -9.03 -0.37 -16.46
C THR A 135 -10.13 -1.07 -15.65
N TYR A 136 -10.40 -0.61 -14.43
CA TYR A 136 -11.42 -1.15 -13.56
C TYR A 136 -12.83 -0.95 -14.14
N ASP A 137 -13.53 -2.04 -14.29
CA ASP A 137 -14.92 -2.08 -14.73
C ASP A 137 -15.79 -2.66 -13.61
N PRO A 138 -16.55 -1.82 -12.90
CA PRO A 138 -17.34 -2.25 -11.76
C PRO A 138 -18.50 -3.18 -12.12
N SER A 139 -18.84 -3.32 -13.41
CA SER A 139 -19.87 -4.25 -13.87
C SER A 139 -19.38 -5.70 -13.96
N LYS A 140 -18.07 -5.92 -13.96
CA LYS A 140 -17.46 -7.25 -14.04
C LYS A 140 -17.19 -7.80 -12.65
N ALA A 141 -17.49 -9.08 -12.47
CA ALA A 141 -17.08 -9.79 -11.25
C ALA A 141 -15.54 -9.79 -11.11
N PRO A 142 -14.99 -9.46 -9.94
CA PRO A 142 -13.56 -9.44 -9.74
C PRO A 142 -12.97 -10.85 -9.87
N LYS A 143 -11.81 -10.94 -10.53
CA LYS A 143 -11.00 -12.15 -10.53
C LYS A 143 -10.18 -12.15 -9.23
N MET A 144 -10.38 -13.16 -8.38
CA MET A 144 -9.61 -13.28 -7.13
C MET A 144 -8.29 -14.01 -7.37
N ILE A 145 -7.25 -13.55 -6.69
CA ILE A 145 -5.91 -14.16 -6.67
C ILE A 145 -5.41 -14.32 -5.24
N LYS A 146 -4.57 -15.34 -5.03
CA LYS A 146 -3.86 -15.52 -3.75
C LYS A 146 -2.44 -15.01 -3.90
N ALA A 147 -2.00 -14.17 -2.96
CA ALA A 147 -0.67 -13.59 -2.95
C ALA A 147 -0.01 -13.73 -1.56
N ASN A 148 1.32 -13.68 -1.54
CA ASN A 148 2.08 -13.49 -0.33
C ASN A 148 2.54 -12.04 -0.28
N LEU A 149 2.18 -11.33 0.76
CA LEU A 149 2.61 -9.96 1.04
C LEU A 149 3.53 -9.94 2.25
N TYR A 150 4.43 -8.98 2.29
CA TYR A 150 5.46 -8.90 3.33
C TYR A 150 5.38 -7.55 4.05
N TRP A 151 5.65 -7.59 5.35
CA TRP A 151 5.84 -6.41 6.17
C TRP A 151 7.28 -5.92 6.11
N HIS A 152 7.46 -4.61 6.11
CA HIS A 152 8.76 -3.94 6.00
C HIS A 152 8.89 -2.90 7.11
N ALA A 153 9.94 -3.02 7.95
CA ALA A 153 10.28 -2.04 8.96
C ALA A 153 11.10 -0.91 8.31
N LEU A 154 10.52 0.28 8.23
CA LEU A 154 11.08 1.40 7.48
C LEU A 154 11.03 2.71 8.25
N ASP A 155 12.08 3.51 8.13
CA ASP A 155 12.10 4.92 8.50
C ASP A 155 11.90 5.76 7.23
N SER A 156 10.89 6.64 7.22
CA SER A 156 10.66 7.55 6.10
C SER A 156 11.70 8.68 6.12
N ASP A 157 12.36 8.96 5.00
CA ASP A 157 13.29 10.07 4.85
C ASP A 157 12.59 11.44 4.86
N HIS A 158 11.26 11.43 4.69
CA HIS A 158 10.41 12.62 4.66
C HIS A 158 9.30 12.51 5.71
N PHE A 159 8.76 13.64 6.16
CA PHE A 159 7.61 13.63 7.07
C PHE A 159 6.33 13.08 6.39
N PHE A 160 6.21 13.21 5.06
CA PHE A 160 5.25 12.43 4.27
C PHE A 160 5.77 11.03 4.01
N VAL A 161 5.05 10.03 4.47
CA VAL A 161 5.29 8.62 4.16
C VAL A 161 4.85 8.36 2.71
N LYS A 162 5.79 8.24 1.81
CA LYS A 162 5.59 8.16 0.36
C LYS A 162 5.16 6.75 -0.09
N LEU A 163 3.90 6.36 0.19
CA LEU A 163 3.36 5.03 -0.12
C LEU A 163 3.47 4.67 -1.62
N PHE A 164 3.25 5.65 -2.50
CA PHE A 164 3.44 5.45 -3.93
C PHE A 164 4.89 5.03 -4.27
N ARG A 165 5.87 5.67 -3.62
CA ARG A 165 7.29 5.35 -3.82
C ARG A 165 7.67 4.02 -3.19
N PHE A 166 7.09 3.69 -2.04
CA PHE A 166 7.20 2.38 -1.43
C PHE A 166 6.74 1.28 -2.38
N ALA A 167 5.54 1.36 -2.92
CA ALA A 167 5.01 0.38 -3.86
C ALA A 167 5.84 0.32 -5.15
N ALA A 168 6.16 1.48 -5.77
CA ALA A 168 6.92 1.56 -7.01
C ALA A 168 8.34 0.98 -6.87
N GLY A 169 9.02 1.28 -5.76
CA GLY A 169 10.38 0.78 -5.52
C GLY A 169 10.42 -0.74 -5.36
N LEU A 170 9.40 -1.32 -4.75
CA LEU A 170 9.30 -2.77 -4.56
C LEU A 170 8.62 -3.50 -5.74
N ASP A 171 8.39 -2.81 -6.86
CA ASP A 171 7.70 -3.34 -8.04
C ASP A 171 6.31 -3.92 -7.69
N ARG A 172 5.53 -3.15 -6.92
CA ARG A 172 4.17 -3.47 -6.51
C ARG A 172 3.15 -2.58 -7.19
N ASP A 173 1.88 -3.01 -7.19
CA ASP A 173 0.76 -2.20 -7.65
C ASP A 173 0.70 -0.88 -6.85
N ARG A 174 0.51 0.24 -7.56
CA ARG A 174 0.52 1.61 -7.03
C ARG A 174 -0.85 2.25 -6.97
N TYR A 175 -1.75 1.76 -7.82
CA TYR A 175 -3.09 2.28 -8.03
C TYR A 175 -4.12 1.21 -7.70
N GLY A 176 -5.29 1.63 -7.22
CA GLY A 176 -6.32 0.69 -6.83
C GLY A 176 -5.83 -0.27 -5.75
N VAL A 177 -5.28 0.26 -4.68
CA VAL A 177 -4.63 -0.52 -3.62
C VAL A 177 -4.97 0.00 -2.23
N ILE A 178 -4.83 -0.88 -1.25
CA ILE A 178 -4.89 -0.55 0.17
C ILE A 178 -3.50 -0.76 0.76
N PHE A 179 -2.99 0.24 1.48
CA PHE A 179 -1.77 0.16 2.27
C PHE A 179 -2.11 0.03 3.74
N TRP A 180 -1.43 -0.87 4.43
CA TRP A 180 -1.47 -1.00 5.89
C TRP A 180 -0.18 -0.51 6.51
N SER A 181 -0.30 0.28 7.57
CA SER A 181 0.81 0.83 8.33
C SER A 181 0.59 0.62 9.83
N VAL A 182 1.65 0.29 10.55
CA VAL A 182 1.64 0.11 12.01
C VAL A 182 2.85 0.81 12.59
N ALA A 183 2.64 1.56 13.68
CA ALA A 183 3.70 2.12 14.52
C ALA A 183 3.38 1.84 15.98
N VAL A 184 4.40 1.55 16.79
CA VAL A 184 4.26 1.39 18.23
C VAL A 184 4.77 2.64 18.91
N ILE A 185 3.88 3.31 19.62
CA ILE A 185 4.17 4.52 20.38
C ILE A 185 4.47 4.11 21.82
N ASN A 186 5.69 4.37 22.27
CA ASN A 186 6.16 4.02 23.60
C ASN A 186 6.20 5.26 24.48
N CYS A 187 5.47 5.26 25.59
CA CYS A 187 5.34 6.35 26.52
C CYS A 187 5.84 5.96 27.91
N ASP A 188 6.62 6.82 28.56
CA ASP A 188 7.09 6.60 29.93
C ASP A 188 5.99 6.83 30.98
N GLU A 189 4.99 7.64 30.64
CA GLU A 189 3.80 7.95 31.43
C GLU A 189 2.58 8.10 30.52
N ASP A 190 1.38 8.22 31.11
CA ASP A 190 0.17 8.55 30.34
C ASP A 190 0.30 9.98 29.78
N ILE A 191 0.00 10.15 28.48
CA ILE A 191 -0.09 11.46 27.84
C ILE A 191 -1.56 11.67 27.47
N GLU A 192 -2.23 12.49 28.26
CA GLU A 192 -3.67 12.74 28.14
C GLU A 192 -3.96 13.90 27.20
N ASP A 193 -5.22 14.00 26.76
CA ASP A 193 -5.76 15.12 25.99
C ASP A 193 -5.01 15.44 24.69
N VAL A 194 -4.37 14.43 24.09
CA VAL A 194 -3.72 14.58 22.78
C VAL A 194 -4.66 14.17 21.65
N ARG A 195 -4.35 14.59 20.45
CA ARG A 195 -5.13 14.29 19.26
C ARG A 195 -4.22 13.71 18.18
N LEU A 196 -4.66 12.63 17.54
CA LEU A 196 -4.00 12.16 16.33
C LEU A 196 -4.35 13.11 15.18
N SER A 197 -3.34 13.70 14.59
CA SER A 197 -3.46 14.51 13.38
C SER A 197 -2.88 13.77 12.19
N VAL A 198 -3.64 13.69 11.10
CA VAL A 198 -3.27 13.00 9.86
C VAL A 198 -3.50 13.90 8.67
N GLY A 199 -2.50 13.99 7.81
CA GLY A 199 -2.64 14.51 6.46
C GLY A 199 -2.51 13.36 5.46
N ALA A 200 -3.37 13.31 4.45
CA ALA A 200 -3.29 12.32 3.37
C ALA A 200 -4.01 12.82 2.13
N ASN A 201 -3.56 12.40 0.95
CA ASN A 201 -4.26 12.61 -0.31
C ASN A 201 -5.12 11.40 -0.74
N CYS A 202 -5.22 10.39 0.10
CA CYS A 202 -6.01 9.17 -0.09
C CYS A 202 -7.02 8.97 1.06
N GLY A 203 -8.02 8.12 0.86
CA GLY A 203 -8.96 7.73 1.90
C GLY A 203 -8.28 6.85 2.96
N GLY A 204 -8.77 6.85 4.20
CA GLY A 204 -8.17 6.02 5.23
C GLY A 204 -8.95 5.93 6.52
N LEU A 205 -8.64 4.88 7.29
CA LEU A 205 -9.06 4.69 8.67
C LEU A 205 -7.86 4.52 9.57
N TRP A 206 -7.98 5.02 10.78
CA TRP A 206 -6.92 4.98 11.78
C TRP A 206 -7.45 4.50 13.12
N TRP A 207 -6.66 3.66 13.77
CA TRP A 207 -6.97 3.07 15.08
C TRP A 207 -5.81 3.30 16.04
N LEU A 208 -6.17 3.62 17.28
CA LEU A 208 -5.24 3.64 18.40
C LEU A 208 -5.68 2.57 19.40
N ASN A 209 -4.79 1.63 19.70
CA ASN A 209 -5.06 0.52 20.63
C ASN A 209 -6.32 -0.31 20.25
N GLY A 210 -6.61 -0.42 18.95
CA GLY A 210 -7.77 -1.15 18.42
C GLY A 210 -9.06 -0.32 18.33
N GLU A 211 -9.11 0.89 18.89
CA GLU A 211 -10.24 1.80 18.76
C GLU A 211 -10.09 2.69 17.54
N GLU A 212 -11.14 2.82 16.72
CA GLU A 212 -11.16 3.74 15.59
C GLU A 212 -11.15 5.19 16.10
N VAL A 213 -10.13 5.94 15.71
CA VAL A 213 -9.96 7.34 16.15
C VAL A 213 -10.13 8.35 15.03
N LEU A 214 -9.94 7.94 13.77
CA LEU A 214 -10.02 8.88 12.65
C LEU A 214 -10.43 8.18 11.35
N PHE A 215 -11.32 8.83 10.60
CA PHE A 215 -11.74 8.41 9.27
C PHE A 215 -11.59 9.54 8.27
N LEU A 216 -10.82 9.30 7.21
CA LEU A 216 -10.58 10.21 6.11
C LEU A 216 -11.32 9.70 4.87
N ALA A 217 -12.24 10.49 4.33
CA ALA A 217 -12.93 10.19 3.08
C ALA A 217 -13.17 11.48 2.28
N GLY A 218 -13.36 11.33 0.97
CA GLY A 218 -13.61 12.42 0.05
C GLY A 218 -12.37 12.83 -0.75
N ASP A 219 -12.60 13.67 -1.75
CA ASP A 219 -11.55 14.28 -2.58
C ASP A 219 -10.79 15.33 -1.78
N ARG A 220 -9.46 15.30 -1.83
CA ARG A 220 -8.63 16.24 -1.08
C ARG A 220 -7.22 16.37 -1.65
N HIS A 221 -6.63 17.52 -1.37
CA HIS A 221 -5.19 17.70 -1.54
C HIS A 221 -4.45 17.24 -0.27
N MET A 222 -3.19 16.85 -0.44
CA MET A 222 -2.31 16.58 0.67
C MET A 222 -2.10 17.87 1.49
N GLY A 223 -2.33 17.79 2.78
CA GLY A 223 -2.11 18.88 3.72
C GLY A 223 -1.78 18.34 5.10
N VAL A 224 -0.86 19.00 5.79
CA VAL A 224 -0.57 18.72 7.20
C VAL A 224 -1.81 19.05 8.03
N ASP A 225 -2.10 18.23 9.05
CA ASP A 225 -3.19 18.43 10.01
C ASP A 225 -4.58 18.61 9.38
N SER A 226 -4.77 18.03 8.18
CA SER A 226 -6.05 18.15 7.49
C SER A 226 -7.20 17.42 8.20
N TYR A 227 -6.88 16.42 9.00
CA TYR A 227 -7.82 15.65 9.80
C TYR A 227 -7.27 15.41 11.20
N VAL A 228 -8.06 15.76 12.20
CA VAL A 228 -7.69 15.66 13.60
C VAL A 228 -8.74 14.82 14.33
N SER A 229 -8.29 13.86 15.12
CA SER A 229 -9.16 13.01 15.93
C SER A 229 -9.84 13.79 17.07
N LYS A 230 -10.77 13.15 17.74
CA LYS A 230 -11.14 13.53 19.11
C LYS A 230 -9.92 13.35 20.02
N HIS A 231 -10.02 13.85 21.26
CA HIS A 231 -8.99 13.58 22.27
C HIS A 231 -8.83 12.08 22.50
N VAL A 232 -7.58 11.69 22.65
CA VAL A 232 -7.17 10.33 22.98
C VAL A 232 -6.12 10.41 24.10
N THR A 233 -5.89 9.30 24.77
CA THR A 233 -4.80 9.16 25.74
C THR A 233 -3.79 8.14 25.20
N LEU A 234 -2.54 8.53 25.08
CA LEU A 234 -1.44 7.59 24.92
C LEU A 234 -1.11 7.05 26.30
N LYS A 235 -1.34 5.77 26.51
CA LYS A 235 -1.10 5.12 27.80
C LYS A 235 0.38 4.88 28.03
N LYS A 236 0.80 4.88 29.30
CA LYS A 236 2.13 4.42 29.71
C LYS A 236 2.41 3.04 29.12
N GLY A 237 3.62 2.86 28.55
CA GLY A 237 4.02 1.67 27.86
C GLY A 237 3.72 1.74 26.36
N LYS A 238 3.32 0.62 25.75
CA LYS A 238 3.11 0.49 24.33
C LYS A 238 1.68 0.86 23.91
N ASN A 239 1.56 1.74 22.93
CA ASN A 239 0.31 2.03 22.23
C ASN A 239 0.48 1.68 20.76
N VAL A 240 -0.51 1.06 20.15
CA VAL A 240 -0.47 0.64 18.75
C VAL A 240 -1.25 1.62 17.91
N LEU A 241 -0.56 2.37 17.08
CA LEU A 241 -1.16 3.19 16.04
C LEU A 241 -1.19 2.39 14.74
N ARG A 242 -2.38 2.15 14.20
CA ARG A 242 -2.61 1.43 12.95
C ARG A 242 -3.32 2.34 11.97
N GLY A 243 -2.84 2.37 10.72
CA GLY A 243 -3.49 3.09 9.63
C GLY A 243 -3.72 2.18 8.44
N ALA A 244 -4.86 2.36 7.78
CA ALA A 244 -5.10 1.79 6.47
C ALA A 244 -5.51 2.90 5.52
N THR A 245 -4.83 3.00 4.38
CA THR A 245 -5.12 4.01 3.36
C THR A 245 -5.46 3.34 2.04
N ILE A 246 -6.52 3.81 1.37
CA ILE A 246 -6.93 3.31 0.06
C ILE A 246 -6.69 4.38 -1.00
N ASN A 247 -6.04 3.98 -2.09
CA ASN A 247 -5.72 4.85 -3.21
C ASN A 247 -6.45 4.42 -4.49
N GLY A 248 -6.86 5.39 -5.29
CA GLY A 248 -7.29 5.19 -6.67
C GLY A 248 -6.14 5.41 -7.65
N ILE A 249 -6.38 6.25 -8.66
CA ILE A 249 -5.34 6.75 -9.56
C ILE A 249 -4.75 8.02 -8.95
N GLY A 250 -3.43 8.09 -8.82
CA GLY A 250 -2.72 9.24 -8.30
C GLY A 250 -1.64 8.87 -7.27
N MET A 251 -1.01 9.89 -6.72
CA MET A 251 -0.02 9.71 -5.67
C MET A 251 -0.69 9.30 -4.37
N SER A 252 -0.05 8.45 -3.60
CA SER A 252 -0.48 8.05 -2.27
C SER A 252 0.60 8.34 -1.25
N GLU A 253 0.22 9.12 -0.26
CA GLU A 253 1.08 9.50 0.85
C GLU A 253 0.26 9.92 2.05
N PHE A 254 0.84 9.84 3.23
CA PHE A 254 0.28 10.38 4.45
C PHE A 254 1.37 10.97 5.35
N CYS A 255 0.98 11.82 6.30
CA CYS A 255 1.76 12.13 7.48
C CYS A 255 0.88 11.97 8.71
N ALA A 256 1.50 11.64 9.85
CA ALA A 256 0.80 11.48 11.12
C ALA A 256 1.66 12.01 12.26
N ARG A 257 1.02 12.72 13.20
CA ARG A 257 1.61 13.19 14.44
C ARG A 257 0.57 13.31 15.54
N PHE A 258 1.00 13.38 16.78
CA PHE A 258 0.14 13.78 17.88
C PHE A 258 0.32 15.27 18.15
N ILE A 259 -0.79 15.96 18.40
CA ILE A 259 -0.83 17.40 18.72
C ILE A 259 -1.64 17.64 19.99
N ASP A 260 -1.36 18.73 20.68
CA ASP A 260 -2.17 19.24 21.78
C ASP A 260 -3.35 20.09 21.29
N ASP A 261 -4.11 20.67 22.20
CA ASP A 261 -5.26 21.55 21.89
C ASP A 261 -4.87 22.86 21.21
N ASN A 262 -3.62 23.27 21.29
CA ASN A 262 -3.08 24.46 20.63
C ASN A 262 -2.49 24.12 19.25
N GLY A 263 -2.59 22.84 18.82
CA GLY A 263 -2.00 22.35 17.59
C GLY A 263 -0.47 22.19 17.67
N GLN A 264 0.12 22.24 18.88
CA GLN A 264 1.54 22.04 19.02
C GLN A 264 1.90 20.56 19.01
N PRO A 265 3.03 20.18 18.41
CA PRO A 265 3.46 18.79 18.36
C PRO A 265 3.75 18.23 19.75
N VAL A 266 3.24 17.03 20.01
CA VAL A 266 3.57 16.23 21.18
C VAL A 266 4.74 15.32 20.81
N THR A 267 5.84 15.39 21.56
CA THR A 267 7.10 14.69 21.22
C THR A 267 7.69 13.86 22.36
N ASN A 268 7.04 13.82 23.52
CA ASN A 268 7.50 13.09 24.71
C ASN A 268 7.15 11.59 24.66
N TYR A 269 7.34 10.97 23.51
CA TYR A 269 7.22 9.53 23.28
C TYR A 269 8.31 9.06 22.30
N THR A 270 8.46 7.74 22.18
CA THR A 270 9.31 7.16 21.14
C THR A 270 8.50 6.21 20.27
N VAL A 271 9.01 5.90 19.09
CA VAL A 271 8.34 5.06 18.09
C VAL A 271 9.21 3.85 17.78
N SER A 272 8.63 2.65 17.84
CA SER A 272 9.24 1.40 17.39
C SER A 272 8.36 0.70 16.37
N CYS A 273 8.90 -0.31 15.71
CA CYS A 273 8.14 -1.16 14.77
C CYS A 273 7.38 -2.29 15.51
N ASN A 274 7.79 -2.64 16.72
CA ASN A 274 7.22 -3.74 17.55
C ASN A 274 7.39 -3.48 19.05
#